data_dc40ca7424dd4b9d7c7c54a618d3f9ab
#
_entry.id   dc40ca7424dd4b9d7c7c54a618d3f9ab
#
_cell.length_a   1.000
_cell.length_b   1.000
_cell.length_c   1.000
_cell.angle_alpha   90.00
_cell.angle_beta   90.00
_cell.angle_gamma   90.00
#
_symmetry.space_group_name_H-M   'P 1'
#
loop_
_entity.id
_entity.type
_entity.pdbx_description
1 polymer ?
#
loop_
_entity_poly.entity_id
_entity_poly.type
_entity_poly.pdbx_seq_one_letter_code
_entity_poly.pdbx_strand_id
1 'polypeptide(L)'
;MKIYLLPEKGSYYKANLHSHSTVSDGKWSVEEMKKNYMAEGYSIVAYTDHQVFVTHNDLTDENFLALNGYEVDIPEDKPWGEYAKTCHFCLIALDKDRTLQRIYHDSVFIDQNADKVNIDKEHAPIVRRYDPEFISALMKEAREDGFFVTYNHPVWSLETNDEYLKYHGMHAMEVVNYSSCVTGHNDRGGTFYENKINSGENIYCVAADDNHNTYPIDHPKCDSFGGFTMIKAERLEYSAIAKALLDGDFYASEGPQIFDLYYNSDDGRVYIKTSEALSITMSLGARYNSAKTASKIGDTITEASFTMNRKEGEYIRFIVRDASGREAHTRAYPVSEIYKKLNETN
;
A
#
# COMPACT_ATOMS: atom_id res chain seq x y z
N MET A 1 -22.43 -10.95 -18.83
CA MET A 1 -20.95 -11.01 -18.93
C MET A 1 -20.31 -10.51 -17.63
N LYS A 2 -19.18 -11.12 -17.18
CA LYS A 2 -18.47 -10.69 -15.98
C LYS A 2 -17.29 -9.78 -16.31
N ILE A 3 -17.19 -8.65 -15.63
CA ILE A 3 -16.03 -7.74 -15.63
C ILE A 3 -15.35 -7.84 -14.27
N TYR A 4 -14.21 -8.46 -14.23
CA TYR A 4 -13.45 -8.66 -12.99
C TYR A 4 -12.77 -7.36 -12.54
N LEU A 5 -12.97 -7.00 -11.27
CA LEU A 5 -12.37 -5.83 -10.60
C LEU A 5 -11.06 -6.21 -9.88
N LEU A 6 -10.95 -7.49 -9.45
CA LEU A 6 -9.70 -8.17 -9.14
C LEU A 6 -9.56 -9.30 -10.16
N PRO A 7 -8.36 -9.61 -10.68
CA PRO A 7 -8.19 -10.63 -11.73
C PRO A 7 -8.89 -11.96 -11.41
N GLU A 8 -9.53 -12.57 -12.40
CA GLU A 8 -10.14 -13.90 -12.25
C GLU A 8 -9.07 -14.96 -11.99
N LYS A 9 -7.98 -14.89 -12.77
CA LYS A 9 -6.88 -15.85 -12.74
C LYS A 9 -5.74 -15.39 -11.85
N GLY A 10 -4.86 -16.32 -11.49
CA GLY A 10 -3.69 -16.07 -10.66
C GLY A 10 -3.90 -16.46 -9.20
N SER A 11 -2.84 -16.33 -8.43
CA SER A 11 -2.80 -16.58 -6.99
C SER A 11 -2.72 -15.28 -6.21
N TYR A 12 -3.18 -15.29 -4.97
CA TYR A 12 -2.96 -14.20 -4.04
C TYR A 12 -1.65 -14.39 -3.29
N TYR A 13 -0.85 -13.33 -3.24
CA TYR A 13 0.43 -13.28 -2.54
C TYR A 13 0.34 -12.22 -1.44
N LYS A 14 0.57 -12.63 -0.20
CA LYS A 14 0.57 -11.74 0.96
C LYS A 14 1.88 -10.95 0.98
N ALA A 15 1.79 -9.63 0.99
CA ALA A 15 2.91 -8.71 0.90
C ALA A 15 2.96 -7.72 2.06
N ASN A 16 4.16 -7.45 2.59
CA ASN A 16 4.45 -6.22 3.32
C ASN A 16 5.20 -5.28 2.38
N LEU A 17 4.65 -4.09 2.13
CA LEU A 17 5.19 -3.12 1.16
C LEU A 17 5.95 -1.95 1.81
N HIS A 18 6.12 -1.98 3.14
CA HIS A 18 6.87 -0.98 3.90
C HIS A 18 7.55 -1.66 5.08
N SER A 19 8.87 -1.67 5.08
CA SER A 19 9.65 -2.37 6.11
C SER A 19 11.08 -1.83 6.25
N HIS A 20 11.61 -1.88 7.49
CA HIS A 20 12.95 -1.45 7.82
C HIS A 20 13.77 -2.61 8.39
N SER A 21 15.00 -2.71 7.95
CA SER A 21 15.97 -3.72 8.37
C SER A 21 17.17 -3.09 9.07
N THR A 22 18.17 -3.89 9.42
CA THR A 22 19.46 -3.40 9.91
C THR A 22 20.28 -2.62 8.87
N VAL A 23 19.77 -2.47 7.65
CA VAL A 23 20.33 -1.57 6.62
C VAL A 23 20.08 -0.10 6.99
N SER A 24 18.94 0.19 7.65
CA SER A 24 18.70 1.50 8.27
C SER A 24 18.63 1.40 9.80
N ASP A 25 17.45 1.40 10.38
CA ASP A 25 17.24 1.47 11.84
C ASP A 25 16.36 0.34 12.38
N GLY A 26 15.89 -0.58 11.52
CA GLY A 26 15.26 -1.82 11.93
C GLY A 26 16.21 -2.72 12.73
N LYS A 27 15.65 -3.68 13.47
CA LYS A 27 16.45 -4.57 14.36
C LYS A 27 16.67 -5.95 13.79
N TRP A 28 15.88 -6.36 12.79
CA TRP A 28 16.09 -7.61 12.09
C TRP A 28 16.99 -7.43 10.87
N SER A 29 17.86 -8.42 10.62
CA SER A 29 18.56 -8.50 9.34
C SER A 29 17.56 -8.78 8.21
N VAL A 30 17.97 -8.56 6.98
CA VAL A 30 17.14 -8.84 5.80
C VAL A 30 16.73 -10.32 5.72
N GLU A 31 17.61 -11.23 6.16
CA GLU A 31 17.34 -12.68 6.22
C GLU A 31 16.38 -13.03 7.36
N GLU A 32 16.50 -12.39 8.52
CA GLU A 32 15.57 -12.55 9.63
C GLU A 32 14.18 -12.07 9.25
N MET A 33 14.07 -10.95 8.54
CA MET A 33 12.83 -10.46 7.98
C MET A 33 12.20 -11.50 7.05
N LYS A 34 12.93 -11.99 6.04
CA LYS A 34 12.45 -13.06 5.15
C LYS A 34 11.92 -14.23 5.95
N LYS A 35 12.72 -14.77 6.87
CA LYS A 35 12.37 -15.94 7.69
C LYS A 35 11.08 -15.72 8.49
N ASN A 36 10.98 -14.59 9.18
CA ASN A 36 9.87 -14.31 10.09
C ASN A 36 8.58 -14.02 9.30
N TYR A 37 8.65 -13.25 8.21
CA TYR A 37 7.51 -12.96 7.36
C TYR A 37 7.00 -14.22 6.63
N MET A 38 7.89 -15.09 6.14
CA MET A 38 7.47 -16.38 5.56
C MET A 38 6.77 -17.28 6.58
N ALA A 39 7.21 -17.29 7.84
CA ALA A 39 6.55 -18.06 8.91
C ALA A 39 5.11 -17.60 9.17
N GLU A 40 4.78 -16.33 8.87
CA GLU A 40 3.45 -15.72 8.98
C GLU A 40 2.68 -15.71 7.63
N GLY A 41 3.15 -16.51 6.67
CA GLY A 41 2.49 -16.74 5.38
C GLY A 41 2.65 -15.60 4.37
N TYR A 42 3.60 -14.70 4.55
CA TYR A 42 3.95 -13.73 3.53
C TYR A 42 4.82 -14.35 2.45
N SER A 43 4.58 -13.97 1.22
CA SER A 43 5.38 -14.35 0.05
C SER A 43 6.21 -13.18 -0.50
N ILE A 44 5.94 -11.96 -0.04
CA ILE A 44 6.57 -10.74 -0.57
C ILE A 44 6.89 -9.81 0.59
N VAL A 45 8.12 -9.26 0.59
CA VAL A 45 8.51 -8.12 1.42
C VAL A 45 9.22 -7.09 0.54
N ALA A 46 8.78 -5.84 0.60
CA ALA A 46 9.53 -4.72 0.06
C ALA A 46 10.47 -4.19 1.15
N TYR A 47 11.76 -4.24 0.87
CA TYR A 47 12.81 -3.69 1.73
C TYR A 47 12.92 -2.20 1.43
N THR A 48 12.35 -1.38 2.30
CA THR A 48 12.22 0.06 2.10
C THR A 48 12.96 0.86 3.17
N ASP A 49 14.17 0.43 3.48
CA ASP A 49 15.05 1.07 4.45
C ASP A 49 15.16 2.59 4.22
N HIS A 50 15.24 3.36 5.29
CA HIS A 50 15.29 4.81 5.23
C HIS A 50 16.42 5.32 4.33
N GLN A 51 16.08 6.09 3.30
CA GLN A 51 16.97 6.92 2.49
C GLN A 51 18.03 6.15 1.69
N VAL A 52 18.10 4.82 1.77
CA VAL A 52 19.15 4.02 1.16
C VAL A 52 18.56 2.88 0.31
N PHE A 53 18.89 2.87 -0.98
CA PHE A 53 18.42 1.88 -1.93
C PHE A 53 19.44 0.74 -2.08
N VAL A 54 19.20 -0.35 -1.37
CA VAL A 54 19.99 -1.59 -1.48
C VAL A 54 19.12 -2.68 -2.10
N THR A 55 19.69 -3.45 -3.04
CA THR A 55 18.96 -4.55 -3.69
C THR A 55 19.16 -5.85 -2.92
N HIS A 56 18.10 -6.65 -2.82
CA HIS A 56 18.05 -7.92 -2.09
C HIS A 56 17.56 -9.08 -2.96
N ASN A 57 17.92 -9.08 -4.25
CA ASN A 57 17.51 -10.12 -5.21
C ASN A 57 17.99 -11.53 -4.82
N ASP A 58 19.07 -11.63 -4.07
CA ASP A 58 19.63 -12.87 -3.52
C ASP A 58 18.71 -13.54 -2.48
N LEU A 59 17.78 -12.81 -1.88
CA LEU A 59 16.77 -13.36 -0.97
C LEU A 59 15.59 -13.99 -1.70
N THR A 60 15.42 -13.71 -3.00
CA THR A 60 14.29 -14.23 -3.78
C THR A 60 14.47 -15.72 -4.08
N ASP A 61 13.41 -16.52 -3.89
CA ASP A 61 13.35 -17.92 -4.25
C ASP A 61 11.95 -18.30 -4.77
N GLU A 62 11.66 -19.59 -4.90
CA GLU A 62 10.37 -20.09 -5.43
C GLU A 62 9.15 -19.73 -4.56
N ASN A 63 9.34 -19.43 -3.27
CA ASN A 63 8.29 -19.17 -2.28
C ASN A 63 8.31 -17.74 -1.73
N PHE A 64 9.35 -16.98 -2.04
CA PHE A 64 9.55 -15.63 -1.52
C PHE A 64 10.14 -14.68 -2.55
N LEU A 65 9.58 -13.49 -2.64
CA LEU A 65 10.05 -12.40 -3.49
C LEU A 65 10.45 -11.20 -2.63
N ALA A 66 11.72 -10.80 -2.71
CA ALA A 66 12.20 -9.54 -2.20
C ALA A 66 11.96 -8.44 -3.24
N LEU A 67 11.17 -7.43 -2.89
CA LEU A 67 11.05 -6.21 -3.69
C LEU A 67 12.08 -5.20 -3.18
N ASN A 68 12.80 -4.58 -4.11
CA ASN A 68 13.81 -3.59 -3.81
C ASN A 68 13.17 -2.21 -3.70
N GLY A 69 13.48 -1.48 -2.64
CA GLY A 69 12.90 -0.15 -2.43
C GLY A 69 13.66 0.66 -1.40
N TYR A 70 13.15 1.84 -1.09
CA TYR A 70 13.61 2.69 0.00
C TYR A 70 12.53 3.70 0.36
N GLU A 71 12.60 4.20 1.59
CA GLU A 71 11.73 5.27 2.04
C GLU A 71 12.46 6.61 2.01
N VAL A 72 11.77 7.64 1.49
CA VAL A 72 12.22 9.04 1.46
C VAL A 72 11.45 9.81 2.51
N ASP A 73 12.15 10.62 3.32
CA ASP A 73 11.60 11.54 4.29
C ASP A 73 11.86 13.00 3.92
N ILE A 74 10.83 13.83 4.04
CA ILE A 74 10.91 15.28 3.82
C ILE A 74 10.35 15.99 5.05
N PRO A 75 11.19 16.31 6.06
CA PRO A 75 10.74 16.99 7.27
C PRO A 75 10.61 18.50 7.06
N GLU A 76 9.78 19.14 7.90
CA GLU A 76 9.82 20.58 8.08
C GLU A 76 11.19 21.03 8.61
N ASP A 77 11.66 22.19 8.15
CA ASP A 77 12.87 22.82 8.67
C ASP A 77 12.58 23.48 10.03
N LYS A 78 12.67 22.69 11.09
CA LYS A 78 12.47 23.13 12.48
C LYS A 78 13.61 22.64 13.36
N PRO A 79 13.95 23.40 14.44
CA PRO A 79 14.96 22.95 15.39
C PRO A 79 14.62 21.59 16.01
N TRP A 80 15.64 20.80 16.31
CA TRP A 80 15.48 19.53 17.00
C TRP A 80 14.72 19.70 18.32
N GLY A 81 13.73 18.83 18.57
CA GLY A 81 12.87 18.89 19.76
C GLY A 81 11.63 19.77 19.61
N GLU A 82 11.48 20.51 18.52
CA GLU A 82 10.22 21.14 18.16
C GLU A 82 9.32 20.16 17.40
N TYR A 83 8.01 20.37 17.55
CA TYR A 83 7.01 19.68 16.76
C TYR A 83 7.23 20.00 15.27
N ALA A 84 7.57 18.98 14.50
CA ALA A 84 7.81 19.09 13.07
C ALA A 84 6.95 18.07 12.32
N LYS A 85 6.31 18.50 11.26
CA LYS A 85 5.69 17.58 10.29
C LYS A 85 6.76 16.96 9.42
N THR A 86 6.44 15.80 8.87
CA THR A 86 7.28 15.15 7.86
C THR A 86 6.39 14.49 6.82
N CYS A 87 6.85 14.40 5.58
CA CYS A 87 6.22 13.58 4.55
C CYS A 87 7.11 12.39 4.28
N HIS A 88 6.56 11.18 4.41
CA HIS A 88 7.24 9.93 4.07
C HIS A 88 6.59 9.26 2.87
N PHE A 89 7.39 8.70 2.00
CA PHE A 89 6.92 7.92 0.87
C PHE A 89 7.91 6.84 0.47
N CYS A 90 7.41 5.61 0.24
CA CYS A 90 8.23 4.52 -0.25
C CYS A 90 8.32 4.53 -1.77
N LEU A 91 9.50 4.18 -2.26
CA LEU A 91 9.84 3.96 -3.65
C LEU A 91 10.19 2.49 -3.84
N ILE A 92 9.31 1.71 -4.48
CA ILE A 92 9.52 0.29 -4.76
C ILE A 92 9.88 0.16 -6.24
N ALA A 93 11.06 -0.37 -6.55
CA ALA A 93 11.53 -0.52 -7.92
C ALA A 93 10.61 -1.47 -8.71
N LEU A 94 10.24 -1.08 -9.93
CA LEU A 94 9.43 -1.90 -10.84
C LEU A 94 10.27 -2.88 -11.67
N ASP A 95 11.60 -2.70 -11.65
CA ASP A 95 12.58 -3.57 -12.29
C ASP A 95 13.56 -4.09 -11.24
N LYS A 96 13.70 -5.43 -11.14
CA LYS A 96 14.63 -6.09 -10.21
C LYS A 96 16.10 -5.72 -10.45
N ASP A 97 16.44 -5.36 -11.67
CA ASP A 97 17.81 -5.05 -12.09
C ASP A 97 18.17 -3.56 -11.90
N ARG A 98 17.19 -2.77 -11.41
CA ARG A 98 17.47 -1.41 -11.01
C ARG A 98 18.35 -1.38 -9.78
N THR A 99 19.49 -0.67 -9.88
CA THR A 99 20.44 -0.47 -8.76
C THR A 99 20.71 1.00 -8.46
N LEU A 100 20.38 1.91 -9.40
CA LEU A 100 20.75 3.31 -9.32
C LEU A 100 19.75 4.11 -8.48
N GLN A 101 20.24 4.80 -7.46
CA GLN A 101 19.48 5.72 -6.62
C GLN A 101 19.72 7.17 -7.07
N ARG A 102 18.68 7.82 -7.60
CA ARG A 102 18.73 9.23 -8.04
C ARG A 102 18.20 10.20 -7.00
N ILE A 103 17.09 9.86 -6.35
CA ILE A 103 16.49 10.69 -5.31
C ILE A 103 17.16 10.33 -4.00
N TYR A 104 18.05 11.17 -3.52
CA TYR A 104 18.80 10.98 -2.28
C TYR A 104 19.22 12.33 -1.68
N HIS A 105 19.52 12.34 -0.41
CA HIS A 105 20.19 13.43 0.30
C HIS A 105 21.29 12.85 1.18
N ASP A 106 22.17 13.68 1.69
CA ASP A 106 23.21 13.23 2.61
C ASP A 106 22.59 12.60 3.86
N SER A 107 22.94 11.36 4.14
CA SER A 107 22.33 10.53 5.17
C SER A 107 23.34 9.58 5.78
N VAL A 108 23.26 9.40 7.10
CA VAL A 108 24.05 8.41 7.83
C VAL A 108 23.83 6.99 7.30
N PHE A 109 22.64 6.66 6.81
CA PHE A 109 22.32 5.34 6.27
C PHE A 109 23.00 5.10 4.91
N ILE A 110 23.13 6.13 4.07
CA ILE A 110 23.94 6.06 2.86
C ILE A 110 25.40 5.84 3.20
N ASP A 111 25.95 6.60 4.15
CA ASP A 111 27.35 6.50 4.56
C ASP A 111 27.68 5.11 5.13
N GLN A 112 26.77 4.55 5.94
CA GLN A 112 26.92 3.20 6.52
C GLN A 112 26.84 2.07 5.48
N ASN A 113 26.20 2.30 4.34
CA ASN A 113 26.03 1.35 3.25
C ASN A 113 26.75 1.78 1.96
N ALA A 114 27.78 2.61 2.04
CA ALA A 114 28.47 3.16 0.88
C ALA A 114 29.07 2.10 -0.06
N ASP A 115 29.31 0.90 0.43
CA ASP A 115 29.76 -0.26 -0.34
C ASP A 115 28.63 -1.02 -1.07
N LYS A 116 27.37 -0.76 -0.71
CA LYS A 116 26.18 -1.46 -1.24
C LYS A 116 25.30 -0.57 -2.10
N VAL A 117 25.24 0.73 -1.80
CA VAL A 117 24.39 1.68 -2.50
C VAL A 117 25.06 2.20 -3.78
N ASN A 118 24.28 2.33 -4.84
CA ASN A 118 24.72 2.89 -6.12
C ASN A 118 24.07 4.26 -6.35
N ILE A 119 24.68 5.32 -5.84
CA ILE A 119 24.19 6.70 -5.97
C ILE A 119 24.48 7.23 -7.38
N ASP A 120 23.49 7.88 -7.99
CA ASP A 120 23.66 8.61 -9.23
C ASP A 120 24.44 9.91 -9.01
N LYS A 121 25.75 9.85 -9.22
CA LYS A 121 26.67 10.99 -9.02
C LYS A 121 26.50 12.12 -10.03
N GLU A 122 25.73 11.90 -11.10
CA GLU A 122 25.39 12.96 -12.07
C GLU A 122 24.22 13.82 -11.56
N HIS A 123 23.45 13.31 -10.60
CA HIS A 123 22.40 14.06 -9.90
C HIS A 123 22.94 14.60 -8.58
N ALA A 124 22.64 15.86 -8.30
CA ALA A 124 22.96 16.46 -7.02
C ALA A 124 22.04 15.90 -5.92
N PRO A 125 22.53 15.77 -4.67
CA PRO A 125 21.67 15.46 -3.55
C PRO A 125 20.49 16.43 -3.48
N ILE A 126 19.30 15.94 -3.16
CA ILE A 126 18.14 16.82 -2.99
C ILE A 126 18.31 17.70 -1.75
N VAL A 127 17.99 18.96 -1.88
CA VAL A 127 17.81 19.86 -0.74
C VAL A 127 16.35 19.76 -0.30
N ARG A 128 16.09 19.03 0.78
CA ARG A 128 14.74 18.76 1.28
C ARG A 128 14.01 20.05 1.58
N ARG A 129 12.79 20.18 1.08
CA ARG A 129 11.89 21.28 1.37
C ARG A 129 10.51 20.72 1.66
N TYR A 130 9.98 20.96 2.85
CA TYR A 130 8.63 20.57 3.22
C TYR A 130 7.62 21.50 2.53
N ASP A 131 7.35 21.20 1.28
CA ASP A 131 6.54 21.99 0.37
C ASP A 131 5.77 21.04 -0.57
N PRO A 132 4.43 21.18 -0.71
CA PRO A 132 3.63 20.25 -1.49
C PRO A 132 4.00 20.16 -2.98
N GLU A 133 4.44 21.25 -3.58
CA GLU A 133 4.86 21.23 -4.99
C GLU A 133 6.19 20.49 -5.15
N PHE A 134 7.15 20.72 -4.24
CA PHE A 134 8.43 20.01 -4.21
C PHE A 134 8.23 18.52 -3.96
N ILE A 135 7.44 18.13 -2.95
CA ILE A 135 7.14 16.72 -2.63
C ILE A 135 6.46 16.02 -3.81
N SER A 136 5.48 16.70 -4.42
CA SER A 136 4.78 16.16 -5.60
C SER A 136 5.70 16.00 -6.80
N ALA A 137 6.66 16.91 -7.00
CA ALA A 137 7.66 16.82 -8.06
C ALA A 137 8.58 15.59 -7.85
N LEU A 138 9.04 15.35 -6.62
CA LEU A 138 9.85 14.17 -6.28
C LEU A 138 9.08 12.85 -6.50
N MET A 139 7.83 12.77 -6.06
CA MET A 139 6.99 11.58 -6.29
C MET A 139 6.78 11.32 -7.78
N LYS A 140 6.58 12.37 -8.58
CA LYS A 140 6.46 12.27 -10.03
C LYS A 140 7.76 11.83 -10.68
N GLU A 141 8.89 12.42 -10.30
CA GLU A 141 10.22 12.04 -10.76
C GLU A 141 10.50 10.55 -10.46
N ALA A 142 10.20 10.09 -9.25
CA ALA A 142 10.34 8.69 -8.87
C ALA A 142 9.52 7.74 -9.76
N ARG A 143 8.29 8.12 -10.12
CA ARG A 143 7.46 7.35 -11.06
C ARG A 143 8.08 7.28 -12.45
N GLU A 144 8.55 8.42 -12.95
CA GLU A 144 9.21 8.52 -14.27
C GLU A 144 10.52 7.72 -14.28
N ASP A 145 11.16 7.59 -13.12
CA ASP A 145 12.36 6.81 -12.89
C ASP A 145 12.09 5.31 -12.63
N GLY A 146 10.85 4.87 -12.76
CA GLY A 146 10.46 3.45 -12.70
C GLY A 146 10.22 2.89 -11.31
N PHE A 147 9.76 3.70 -10.37
CA PHE A 147 9.33 3.24 -9.05
C PHE A 147 7.80 3.24 -8.90
N PHE A 148 7.28 2.28 -8.15
CA PHE A 148 5.95 2.36 -7.57
C PHE A 148 6.05 3.20 -6.29
N VAL A 149 5.26 4.27 -6.20
CA VAL A 149 5.35 5.28 -5.13
C VAL A 149 4.16 5.14 -4.21
N THR A 150 4.39 4.98 -2.90
CA THR A 150 3.34 5.00 -1.87
C THR A 150 3.54 6.18 -0.93
N TYR A 151 2.48 6.90 -0.60
CA TYR A 151 2.48 7.91 0.46
C TYR A 151 2.09 7.26 1.79
N ASN A 152 2.85 7.52 2.85
CA ASN A 152 2.83 6.73 4.09
C ASN A 152 2.27 7.52 5.28
N HIS A 153 1.68 6.82 6.24
CA HIS A 153 1.32 7.16 7.63
C HIS A 153 1.11 8.66 7.97
N PRO A 154 0.12 9.34 7.39
CA PRO A 154 -0.09 10.77 7.57
C PRO A 154 -0.31 11.21 9.02
N VAL A 155 -0.91 10.37 9.89
CA VAL A 155 -1.15 10.73 11.30
C VAL A 155 0.14 10.73 12.11
N TRP A 156 0.97 9.71 11.95
CA TRP A 156 2.31 9.69 12.55
C TRP A 156 3.14 10.87 12.08
N SER A 157 3.06 11.19 10.82
CA SER A 157 3.73 12.32 10.16
C SER A 157 3.21 13.69 10.60
N LEU A 158 2.12 13.73 11.41
CA LEU A 158 1.46 14.95 11.88
C LEU A 158 0.87 15.79 10.75
N GLU A 159 0.63 15.18 9.59
CA GLU A 159 0.06 15.84 8.42
C GLU A 159 -1.47 15.88 8.50
N THR A 160 -2.05 16.90 7.94
CA THR A 160 -3.49 17.14 7.91
C THR A 160 -4.00 17.23 6.47
N ASN A 161 -5.29 17.45 6.30
CA ASN A 161 -5.88 17.69 4.97
C ASN A 161 -5.20 18.85 4.21
N ASP A 162 -4.62 19.81 4.93
CA ASP A 162 -3.96 20.96 4.32
C ASP A 162 -2.65 20.60 3.61
N GLU A 163 -2.04 19.47 3.99
CA GLU A 163 -0.81 18.95 3.39
C GLU A 163 -1.13 17.84 2.38
N TYR A 164 -1.59 16.67 2.84
CA TYR A 164 -1.65 15.47 1.99
C TYR A 164 -2.64 15.60 0.81
N LEU A 165 -3.68 16.42 0.90
CA LEU A 165 -4.57 16.64 -0.24
C LEU A 165 -3.88 17.37 -1.41
N LYS A 166 -2.80 18.10 -1.13
CA LYS A 166 -2.01 18.83 -2.14
C LYS A 166 -0.91 17.97 -2.76
N TYR A 167 -0.60 16.79 -2.21
CA TYR A 167 0.42 15.92 -2.76
C TYR A 167 -0.11 15.17 -3.97
N HIS A 168 0.69 15.12 -5.02
CA HIS A 168 0.37 14.45 -6.28
C HIS A 168 1.54 13.58 -6.72
N GLY A 169 1.29 12.59 -7.56
CA GLY A 169 2.35 11.77 -8.14
C GLY A 169 2.50 10.38 -7.50
N MET A 170 1.92 10.10 -6.34
CA MET A 170 1.88 8.76 -5.78
C MET A 170 1.03 7.80 -6.62
N HIS A 171 1.34 6.50 -6.59
CA HIS A 171 0.46 5.45 -7.12
C HIS A 171 -0.57 4.99 -6.08
N ALA A 172 -0.15 4.95 -4.81
CA ALA A 172 -0.98 4.50 -3.70
C ALA A 172 -0.70 5.30 -2.43
N MET A 173 -1.58 5.16 -1.45
CA MET A 173 -1.30 5.59 -0.08
C MET A 173 -1.65 4.49 0.92
N GLU A 174 -1.02 4.52 2.07
CA GLU A 174 -1.35 3.62 3.17
C GLU A 174 -2.72 3.95 3.76
N VAL A 175 -3.57 2.93 3.86
CA VAL A 175 -4.82 2.96 4.61
C VAL A 175 -4.67 2.28 5.97
N VAL A 176 -3.60 1.54 6.14
CA VAL A 176 -3.12 0.98 7.40
C VAL A 176 -1.59 1.06 7.41
N ASN A 177 -1.04 1.70 8.44
CA ASN A 177 0.35 1.56 8.85
C ASN A 177 0.36 0.95 10.26
N TYR A 178 0.83 -0.29 10.38
CA TYR A 178 0.67 -1.04 11.62
C TYR A 178 1.60 -0.54 12.73
N SER A 179 2.83 -0.15 12.42
CA SER A 179 3.77 0.45 13.38
C SER A 179 3.19 1.72 14.01
N SER A 180 2.63 2.60 13.20
CA SER A 180 1.92 3.78 13.69
C SER A 180 0.80 3.41 14.66
N CYS A 181 0.00 2.39 14.30
CA CYS A 181 -1.12 1.95 15.13
C CYS A 181 -0.67 1.42 16.49
N VAL A 182 0.38 0.61 16.56
CA VAL A 182 0.88 0.06 17.84
C VAL A 182 1.59 1.11 18.70
N THR A 183 2.02 2.21 18.11
CA THR A 183 2.56 3.37 18.84
C THR A 183 1.51 4.40 19.24
N GLY A 184 0.24 4.19 18.87
CA GLY A 184 -0.90 4.98 19.32
C GLY A 184 -1.40 6.03 18.34
N HIS A 185 -0.86 6.08 17.12
CA HIS A 185 -1.38 6.91 16.04
C HIS A 185 -2.47 6.16 15.27
N ASN A 186 -3.49 6.87 14.80
CA ASN A 186 -4.61 6.23 14.10
C ASN A 186 -4.41 6.28 12.57
N ASP A 187 -3.32 5.69 12.07
CA ASP A 187 -3.10 5.46 10.64
C ASP A 187 -3.85 4.20 10.18
N ARG A 188 -5.18 4.21 10.36
CA ARG A 188 -6.07 3.09 10.08
C ARG A 188 -7.44 3.56 9.55
N GLY A 189 -8.07 2.74 8.73
CA GLY A 189 -9.50 2.86 8.38
C GLY A 189 -9.81 3.68 7.13
N GLY A 190 -8.81 4.09 6.36
CA GLY A 190 -9.01 4.61 5.00
C GLY A 190 -9.63 6.00 4.85
N THR A 191 -9.84 6.76 5.94
CA THR A 191 -10.42 8.12 5.85
C THR A 191 -9.55 9.07 5.02
N PHE A 192 -8.22 9.00 5.18
CA PHE A 192 -7.28 9.81 4.39
C PHE A 192 -7.37 9.47 2.90
N TYR A 193 -7.46 8.17 2.60
CA TYR A 193 -7.65 7.69 1.24
C TYR A 193 -8.97 8.18 0.65
N GLU A 194 -10.09 8.10 1.39
CA GLU A 194 -11.39 8.61 0.93
C GLU A 194 -11.35 10.11 0.67
N ASN A 195 -10.71 10.89 1.52
CA ASN A 195 -10.53 12.32 1.30
C ASN A 195 -9.75 12.57 0.01
N LYS A 196 -8.70 11.79 -0.24
CA LYS A 196 -7.84 11.92 -1.41
C LYS A 196 -8.58 11.58 -2.70
N ILE A 197 -9.28 10.44 -2.77
CA ILE A 197 -10.06 10.08 -3.96
C ILE A 197 -11.27 11.01 -4.19
N ASN A 198 -11.88 11.53 -3.12
CA ASN A 198 -12.96 12.51 -3.22
C ASN A 198 -12.47 13.89 -3.69
N SER A 199 -11.17 14.19 -3.56
CA SER A 199 -10.56 15.38 -4.17
C SER A 199 -10.29 15.24 -5.67
N GLY A 200 -10.56 14.05 -6.25
CA GLY A 200 -10.43 13.77 -7.68
C GLY A 200 -9.19 12.96 -8.06
N GLU A 201 -8.40 12.51 -7.09
CA GLU A 201 -7.23 11.65 -7.34
C GLU A 201 -7.64 10.21 -7.64
N ASN A 202 -7.00 9.62 -8.64
CA ASN A 202 -7.14 8.20 -8.95
C ASN A 202 -5.88 7.46 -8.49
N ILE A 203 -5.85 7.09 -7.22
CA ILE A 203 -4.76 6.37 -6.57
C ILE A 203 -5.27 5.07 -5.97
N TYR A 204 -4.34 4.16 -5.66
CA TYR A 204 -4.61 2.90 -4.98
C TYR A 204 -4.48 3.04 -3.46
N CYS A 205 -4.79 1.98 -2.72
CA CYS A 205 -4.56 1.91 -1.28
C CYS A 205 -3.82 0.62 -0.90
N VAL A 206 -2.84 0.74 -0.01
CA VAL A 206 -2.04 -0.37 0.52
C VAL A 206 -2.16 -0.42 2.04
N ALA A 207 -1.89 -1.58 2.62
CA ALA A 207 -1.64 -1.74 4.04
C ALA A 207 -0.26 -2.35 4.22
N ALA A 208 0.49 -1.86 5.18
CA ALA A 208 1.85 -2.27 5.46
C ALA A 208 2.16 -2.19 6.96
N ASP A 209 3.27 -2.81 7.35
CA ASP A 209 3.68 -2.85 8.73
C ASP A 209 4.55 -1.66 9.12
N ASP A 210 5.47 -1.21 8.25
CA ASP A 210 6.47 -0.21 8.60
C ASP A 210 7.30 -0.66 9.83
N ASN A 211 7.62 -1.95 9.85
CA ASN A 211 8.21 -2.61 11.00
C ASN A 211 9.68 -2.18 11.24
N HIS A 212 9.98 -1.90 12.49
CA HIS A 212 11.35 -1.65 12.97
C HIS A 212 11.83 -2.74 13.93
N ASN A 213 10.93 -3.58 14.42
CA ASN A 213 11.19 -4.75 15.26
C ASN A 213 11.95 -4.44 16.56
N THR A 214 11.69 -3.29 17.16
CA THR A 214 12.27 -2.89 18.45
C THR A 214 11.81 -3.82 19.58
N TYR A 215 10.62 -4.41 19.44
CA TYR A 215 10.05 -5.35 20.40
C TYR A 215 9.98 -6.77 19.80
N PRO A 216 10.10 -7.83 20.62
CA PRO A 216 10.00 -9.21 20.14
C PRO A 216 8.56 -9.52 19.63
N ILE A 217 8.44 -10.60 18.84
CA ILE A 217 7.19 -10.99 18.15
C ILE A 217 6.01 -11.19 19.11
N ASP A 218 6.24 -11.69 20.31
CA ASP A 218 5.23 -11.94 21.34
C ASP A 218 4.90 -10.71 22.21
N HIS A 219 5.50 -9.57 21.93
CA HIS A 219 5.25 -8.35 22.68
C HIS A 219 4.05 -7.58 22.11
N PRO A 220 3.17 -6.95 22.94
CA PRO A 220 2.02 -6.17 22.47
C PRO A 220 2.36 -4.97 21.57
N LYS A 221 3.61 -4.53 21.57
CA LYS A 221 4.12 -3.47 20.69
C LYS A 221 4.94 -4.03 19.52
N CYS A 222 4.81 -5.32 19.21
CA CYS A 222 5.35 -5.85 17.96
C CYS A 222 4.69 -5.14 16.79
N ASP A 223 5.50 -4.55 15.93
CA ASP A 223 5.09 -3.74 14.78
C ASP A 223 5.06 -4.52 13.46
N SER A 224 5.04 -5.87 13.55
CA SER A 224 5.02 -6.76 12.38
C SER A 224 3.73 -7.56 12.28
N PHE A 225 3.36 -7.95 11.06
CA PHE A 225 2.30 -8.89 10.69
C PHE A 225 0.86 -8.38 10.87
N GLY A 226 0.66 -7.09 11.13
CA GLY A 226 -0.65 -6.49 11.39
C GLY A 226 -1.28 -5.83 10.16
N GLY A 227 -0.48 -5.32 9.23
CA GLY A 227 -0.92 -4.73 7.98
C GLY A 227 -0.32 -5.45 6.78
N PHE A 228 -1.14 -5.77 5.76
CA PHE A 228 -0.64 -6.42 4.55
C PHE A 228 -1.43 -6.05 3.30
N THR A 229 -0.76 -6.11 2.16
CA THR A 229 -1.37 -5.98 0.85
C THR A 229 -1.46 -7.35 0.19
N MET A 230 -2.66 -7.77 -0.23
CA MET A 230 -2.87 -9.01 -0.97
C MET A 230 -2.79 -8.73 -2.46
N ILE A 231 -1.71 -9.13 -3.10
CA ILE A 231 -1.45 -8.93 -4.52
C ILE A 231 -1.90 -10.14 -5.31
N LYS A 232 -2.68 -9.94 -6.37
CA LYS A 232 -3.10 -11.02 -7.26
C LYS A 232 -2.30 -11.00 -8.54
N ALA A 233 -1.52 -12.07 -8.78
CA ALA A 233 -0.68 -12.21 -9.96
C ALA A 233 -0.67 -13.65 -10.47
N GLU A 234 -0.31 -13.85 -11.74
CA GLU A 234 -0.24 -15.18 -12.33
C GLU A 234 0.87 -16.03 -11.72
N ARG A 235 1.98 -15.40 -11.32
CA ARG A 235 3.17 -16.05 -10.77
C ARG A 235 3.86 -15.17 -9.74
N LEU A 236 4.58 -15.79 -8.79
CA LEU A 236 5.47 -15.10 -7.86
C LEU A 236 6.79 -14.76 -8.56
N GLU A 237 6.74 -13.81 -9.47
CA GLU A 237 7.88 -13.30 -10.22
C GLU A 237 7.89 -11.77 -10.17
N TYR A 238 9.07 -11.16 -10.10
CA TYR A 238 9.22 -9.72 -9.93
C TYR A 238 8.42 -8.91 -10.96
N SER A 239 8.53 -9.26 -12.25
CA SER A 239 7.81 -8.56 -13.32
C SER A 239 6.29 -8.73 -13.25
N ALA A 240 5.81 -9.89 -12.80
CA ALA A 240 4.37 -10.15 -12.64
C ALA A 240 3.80 -9.35 -11.45
N ILE A 241 4.55 -9.27 -10.35
CA ILE A 241 4.18 -8.48 -9.17
C ILE A 241 4.26 -6.98 -9.47
N ALA A 242 5.32 -6.52 -10.13
CA ALA A 242 5.44 -5.12 -10.58
C ALA A 242 4.27 -4.70 -11.49
N LYS A 243 3.87 -5.58 -12.42
CA LYS A 243 2.69 -5.35 -13.26
C LYS A 243 1.41 -5.27 -12.42
N ALA A 244 1.20 -6.20 -11.47
CA ALA A 244 0.03 -6.20 -10.60
C ALA A 244 -0.06 -4.93 -9.74
N LEU A 245 1.08 -4.41 -9.27
CA LEU A 245 1.14 -3.13 -8.55
C LEU A 245 0.70 -1.97 -9.47
N LEU A 246 1.18 -1.91 -10.70
CA LEU A 246 0.79 -0.86 -11.65
C LEU A 246 -0.67 -0.94 -12.08
N ASP A 247 -1.23 -2.14 -12.20
CA ASP A 247 -2.62 -2.36 -12.60
C ASP A 247 -3.61 -2.18 -11.43
N GLY A 248 -3.11 -2.14 -10.19
CA GLY A 248 -3.95 -2.09 -8.98
C GLY A 248 -4.66 -3.41 -8.69
N ASP A 249 -4.05 -4.54 -9.06
CA ASP A 249 -4.57 -5.89 -8.88
C ASP A 249 -4.30 -6.41 -7.46
N PHE A 250 -4.69 -5.63 -6.47
CA PHE A 250 -4.47 -5.92 -5.05
C PHE A 250 -5.52 -5.23 -4.17
N TYR A 251 -5.51 -5.61 -2.90
CA TYR A 251 -6.27 -4.92 -1.85
C TYR A 251 -5.46 -4.88 -0.55
N ALA A 252 -5.72 -3.85 0.26
CA ALA A 252 -5.13 -3.66 1.59
C ALA A 252 -5.92 -4.45 2.64
N SER A 253 -5.26 -5.02 3.67
CA SER A 253 -5.96 -5.74 4.74
C SER A 253 -5.18 -5.77 6.05
N GLU A 254 -5.93 -5.93 7.15
CA GLU A 254 -5.44 -6.27 8.48
C GLU A 254 -5.86 -7.69 8.91
N GLY A 255 -6.59 -8.42 8.06
CA GLY A 255 -7.10 -9.76 8.38
C GLY A 255 -8.08 -10.31 7.37
N PRO A 256 -9.20 -9.63 7.08
CA PRO A 256 -10.18 -10.13 6.12
C PRO A 256 -9.59 -10.37 4.74
N GLN A 257 -10.09 -11.40 4.04
CA GLN A 257 -9.64 -11.75 2.70
C GLN A 257 -10.78 -11.56 1.70
N ILE A 258 -10.43 -11.11 0.48
CA ILE A 258 -11.34 -11.00 -0.66
C ILE A 258 -10.90 -12.04 -1.69
N PHE A 259 -11.78 -12.99 -1.99
CA PHE A 259 -11.48 -14.11 -2.89
C PHE A 259 -11.93 -13.83 -4.33
N ASP A 260 -13.05 -13.10 -4.50
CA ASP A 260 -13.62 -12.81 -5.81
C ASP A 260 -14.33 -11.45 -5.79
N LEU A 261 -14.20 -10.70 -6.88
CA LEU A 261 -14.84 -9.39 -7.04
C LEU A 261 -15.05 -9.09 -8.53
N TYR A 262 -16.31 -9.04 -8.95
CA TYR A 262 -16.66 -8.76 -10.34
C TYR A 262 -18.02 -8.06 -10.47
N TYR A 263 -18.17 -7.28 -11.54
CA TYR A 263 -19.45 -6.78 -12.04
C TYR A 263 -20.05 -7.75 -13.06
N ASN A 264 -21.35 -8.05 -12.95
CA ASN A 264 -22.08 -8.84 -13.92
C ASN A 264 -23.06 -7.94 -14.69
N SER A 265 -22.86 -7.82 -16.01
CA SER A 265 -23.70 -6.98 -16.86
C SER A 265 -25.09 -7.55 -17.09
N ASP A 266 -25.30 -8.86 -16.90
CA ASP A 266 -26.59 -9.51 -17.17
C ASP A 266 -27.65 -9.10 -16.16
N ASP A 267 -27.26 -8.78 -14.94
CA ASP A 267 -28.17 -8.34 -13.86
C ASP A 267 -27.81 -6.97 -13.27
N GLY A 268 -26.71 -6.34 -13.74
CA GLY A 268 -26.28 -5.02 -13.28
C GLY A 268 -25.75 -4.99 -11.84
N ARG A 269 -25.20 -6.11 -11.34
CA ARG A 269 -24.77 -6.25 -9.96
C ARG A 269 -23.27 -6.48 -9.85
N VAL A 270 -22.70 -5.99 -8.73
CA VAL A 270 -21.33 -6.34 -8.32
C VAL A 270 -21.41 -7.45 -7.28
N TYR A 271 -20.62 -8.47 -7.46
CA TYR A 271 -20.50 -9.64 -6.57
C TYR A 271 -19.15 -9.63 -5.89
N ILE A 272 -19.14 -9.95 -4.60
CA ILE A 272 -17.94 -10.07 -3.80
C ILE A 272 -18.02 -11.33 -2.93
N LYS A 273 -16.90 -12.08 -2.86
CA LYS A 273 -16.70 -13.19 -1.92
C LYS A 273 -15.51 -12.90 -1.02
N THR A 274 -15.69 -13.18 0.27
CA THR A 274 -14.70 -12.84 1.30
C THR A 274 -14.51 -13.99 2.29
N SER A 275 -13.50 -13.88 3.16
CA SER A 275 -13.48 -14.60 4.42
C SER A 275 -14.69 -14.20 5.28
N GLU A 276 -14.90 -14.85 6.41
CA GLU A 276 -15.96 -14.50 7.36
C GLU A 276 -15.89 -13.01 7.75
N ALA A 277 -16.99 -12.31 7.54
CA ALA A 277 -17.11 -10.88 7.79
C ALA A 277 -18.37 -10.55 8.60
N LEU A 278 -18.28 -9.56 9.46
CA LEU A 278 -19.44 -8.96 10.10
C LEU A 278 -20.21 -8.08 9.12
N SER A 279 -19.50 -7.39 8.24
CA SER A 279 -20.09 -6.54 7.21
C SER A 279 -19.24 -6.44 5.95
N ILE A 280 -19.92 -6.30 4.81
CA ILE A 280 -19.34 -5.98 3.51
C ILE A 280 -20.04 -4.71 3.03
N THR A 281 -19.28 -3.65 2.82
CA THR A 281 -19.79 -2.35 2.40
C THR A 281 -19.28 -2.01 1.00
N MET A 282 -20.17 -1.64 0.09
CA MET A 282 -19.85 -0.96 -1.15
C MET A 282 -19.93 0.55 -0.90
N SER A 283 -18.77 1.20 -0.81
CA SER A 283 -18.65 2.66 -0.68
C SER A 283 -18.65 3.31 -2.06
N LEU A 284 -19.26 4.47 -2.14
CA LEU A 284 -19.62 5.12 -3.41
C LEU A 284 -19.09 6.56 -3.49
N GLY A 285 -18.29 7.00 -2.50
CA GLY A 285 -17.95 8.42 -2.37
C GLY A 285 -19.14 9.33 -2.11
N ALA A 286 -20.24 8.76 -1.64
CA ALA A 286 -21.51 9.46 -1.41
C ALA A 286 -21.97 9.32 0.03
N ARG A 287 -22.94 10.15 0.45
CA ARG A 287 -23.50 10.10 1.80
C ARG A 287 -24.12 8.74 2.15
N TYR A 288 -24.66 8.04 1.19
CA TYR A 288 -25.32 6.74 1.38
C TYR A 288 -24.54 5.63 0.70
N ASN A 289 -23.91 4.80 1.50
CA ASN A 289 -23.25 3.57 1.07
C ASN A 289 -24.21 2.39 1.16
N SER A 290 -23.95 1.34 0.40
CA SER A 290 -24.68 0.07 0.50
C SER A 290 -23.89 -0.91 1.36
N ALA A 291 -24.49 -1.45 2.42
CA ALA A 291 -23.86 -2.44 3.28
C ALA A 291 -24.72 -3.70 3.41
N LYS A 292 -24.06 -4.84 3.51
CA LYS A 292 -24.62 -6.12 3.93
C LYS A 292 -23.94 -6.53 5.23
N THR A 293 -24.75 -6.96 6.21
CA THR A 293 -24.25 -7.33 7.54
C THR A 293 -24.77 -8.71 7.92
N ALA A 294 -24.10 -9.35 8.85
CA ALA A 294 -24.62 -10.51 9.56
C ALA A 294 -25.95 -10.18 10.24
N SER A 295 -26.85 -11.17 10.31
CA SER A 295 -28.23 -10.97 10.82
C SER A 295 -28.31 -10.85 12.35
N LYS A 296 -27.34 -11.43 13.05
CA LYS A 296 -27.25 -11.45 14.52
C LYS A 296 -25.82 -11.26 14.97
N ILE A 297 -25.65 -10.83 16.22
CA ILE A 297 -24.35 -10.80 16.88
C ILE A 297 -23.80 -12.24 16.97
N GLY A 298 -22.59 -12.45 16.48
CA GLY A 298 -21.91 -13.75 16.41
C GLY A 298 -22.07 -14.50 15.08
N ASP A 299 -23.01 -14.06 14.22
CA ASP A 299 -23.09 -14.57 12.84
C ASP A 299 -22.08 -13.84 11.95
N THR A 300 -21.73 -14.46 10.83
CA THR A 300 -20.87 -13.90 9.77
C THR A 300 -21.51 -14.07 8.39
N ILE A 301 -21.00 -13.29 7.42
CA ILE A 301 -21.32 -13.43 6.00
C ILE A 301 -20.00 -13.62 5.23
N THR A 302 -20.06 -14.34 4.11
CA THR A 302 -18.89 -14.61 3.26
C THR A 302 -19.06 -14.12 1.84
N GLU A 303 -20.24 -13.60 1.51
CA GLU A 303 -20.53 -13.06 0.19
C GLU A 303 -21.59 -11.97 0.25
N ALA A 304 -21.57 -11.08 -0.72
CA ALA A 304 -22.59 -10.07 -0.92
C ALA A 304 -22.74 -9.73 -2.39
N SER A 305 -23.90 -9.14 -2.75
CA SER A 305 -24.06 -8.52 -4.04
C SER A 305 -24.79 -7.18 -3.93
N PHE A 306 -24.40 -6.23 -4.77
CA PHE A 306 -24.86 -4.86 -4.75
C PHE A 306 -25.31 -4.44 -6.16
N THR A 307 -26.43 -3.75 -6.27
CA THR A 307 -26.83 -3.15 -7.55
C THR A 307 -25.90 -1.97 -7.86
N MET A 308 -25.25 -2.01 -9.02
CA MET A 308 -24.46 -0.90 -9.52
C MET A 308 -25.35 0.05 -10.32
N ASN A 309 -25.87 1.06 -9.63
CA ASN A 309 -26.68 2.11 -10.25
C ASN A 309 -25.92 3.44 -10.13
N ARG A 310 -24.82 3.56 -10.90
CA ARG A 310 -23.92 4.70 -10.84
C ARG A 310 -23.72 5.32 -12.21
N LYS A 311 -23.47 6.63 -12.21
CA LYS A 311 -23.15 7.40 -13.42
C LYS A 311 -21.65 7.32 -13.71
N GLU A 312 -21.28 7.57 -14.96
CA GLU A 312 -19.88 7.81 -15.30
C GLU A 312 -19.30 8.95 -14.44
N GLY A 313 -18.06 8.80 -14.02
CA GLY A 313 -17.36 9.74 -13.15
C GLY A 313 -17.46 9.44 -11.67
N GLU A 314 -18.36 8.54 -11.25
CA GLU A 314 -18.41 8.03 -9.89
C GLU A 314 -17.50 6.80 -9.76
N TYR A 315 -17.21 6.39 -8.52
CA TYR A 315 -16.44 5.18 -8.22
C TYR A 315 -17.21 4.24 -7.30
N ILE A 316 -16.80 2.99 -7.27
CA ILE A 316 -17.16 2.02 -6.24
C ILE A 316 -15.89 1.46 -5.58
N ARG A 317 -15.93 1.22 -4.27
CA ARG A 317 -14.90 0.50 -3.54
C ARG A 317 -15.53 -0.37 -2.46
N PHE A 318 -14.79 -1.36 -1.96
CA PHE A 318 -15.30 -2.29 -0.96
C PHE A 318 -14.50 -2.22 0.34
N ILE A 319 -15.23 -2.28 1.45
CA ILE A 319 -14.69 -2.38 2.81
C ILE A 319 -15.31 -3.63 3.42
N VAL A 320 -14.46 -4.57 3.83
CA VAL A 320 -14.85 -5.82 4.47
C VAL A 320 -14.38 -5.75 5.93
N ARG A 321 -15.31 -5.86 6.88
CA ARG A 321 -14.99 -5.80 8.31
C ARG A 321 -15.27 -7.14 8.96
N ASP A 322 -14.30 -7.70 9.69
CA ASP A 322 -14.46 -8.92 10.49
C ASP A 322 -15.07 -8.64 11.87
N ALA A 323 -15.32 -9.72 12.61
CA ALA A 323 -15.90 -9.63 13.97
C ALA A 323 -14.95 -8.98 15.00
N SER A 324 -13.66 -8.90 14.72
CA SER A 324 -12.65 -8.22 15.55
C SER A 324 -12.51 -6.73 15.23
N GLY A 325 -13.22 -6.25 14.20
CA GLY A 325 -13.16 -4.87 13.74
C GLY A 325 -12.01 -4.56 12.76
N ARG A 326 -11.25 -5.58 12.34
CA ARG A 326 -10.20 -5.44 11.31
C ARG A 326 -10.85 -5.29 9.95
N GLU A 327 -10.19 -4.56 9.05
CA GLU A 327 -10.75 -4.23 7.75
C GLU A 327 -9.86 -4.67 6.59
N ALA A 328 -10.51 -4.97 5.46
CA ALA A 328 -9.88 -5.02 4.15
C ALA A 328 -10.51 -3.96 3.25
N HIS A 329 -9.68 -3.29 2.47
CA HIS A 329 -10.03 -2.16 1.61
C HIS A 329 -9.59 -2.41 0.18
N THR A 330 -10.51 -2.33 -0.78
CA THR A 330 -10.12 -2.28 -2.19
C THR A 330 -9.81 -0.84 -2.60
N ARG A 331 -9.10 -0.69 -3.71
CA ARG A 331 -9.01 0.60 -4.41
C ARG A 331 -10.39 1.10 -4.81
N ALA A 332 -10.49 2.37 -5.12
CA ALA A 332 -11.62 2.91 -5.85
C ALA A 332 -11.56 2.43 -7.32
N TYR A 333 -12.68 1.91 -7.83
CA TYR A 333 -12.86 1.53 -9.23
C TYR A 333 -13.75 2.57 -9.88
N PRO A 334 -13.24 3.43 -10.78
CA PRO A 334 -14.06 4.36 -11.53
C PRO A 334 -15.11 3.60 -12.35
N VAL A 335 -16.36 4.04 -12.28
CA VAL A 335 -17.46 3.40 -13.02
C VAL A 335 -17.21 3.45 -14.53
N SER A 336 -16.57 4.51 -15.01
CA SER A 336 -16.14 4.66 -16.41
C SER A 336 -15.18 3.56 -16.86
N GLU A 337 -14.26 3.09 -16.00
CA GLU A 337 -13.36 1.95 -16.32
C GLU A 337 -14.15 0.64 -16.49
N ILE A 338 -15.16 0.42 -15.64
CA ILE A 338 -16.00 -0.78 -15.69
C ILE A 338 -16.78 -0.82 -17.00
N TYR A 339 -17.40 0.29 -17.38
CA TYR A 339 -18.15 0.39 -18.65
C TYR A 339 -17.23 0.38 -19.88
N LYS A 340 -16.03 0.94 -19.80
CA LYS A 340 -15.04 0.83 -20.88
C LYS A 340 -14.67 -0.62 -21.15
N LYS A 341 -14.32 -1.39 -20.11
CA LYS A 341 -14.04 -2.83 -20.22
C LYS A 341 -15.22 -3.62 -20.80
N LEU A 342 -16.46 -3.25 -20.44
CA LEU A 342 -17.67 -3.86 -20.98
C LEU A 342 -17.80 -3.64 -22.50
N ASN A 343 -17.51 -2.43 -22.97
CA ASN A 343 -17.61 -2.07 -24.40
C ASN A 343 -16.47 -2.67 -25.25
N GLU A 344 -15.29 -2.86 -24.69
CA GLU A 344 -14.14 -3.47 -25.39
C GLU A 344 -14.28 -4.99 -25.59
N THR A 345 -15.18 -5.62 -24.83
CA THR A 345 -15.39 -7.08 -24.85
C THR A 345 -16.63 -7.47 -25.67
N ASN A 346 -17.48 -6.51 -26.07
CA ASN A 346 -18.60 -6.68 -26.99
C ASN A 346 -18.18 -6.37 -28.43
#